data_52b073141a6c9cda6112631d03403ac6
#
_entry.id   52b073141a6c9cda6112631d03403ac6
#
_cell.length_a   1.000
_cell.length_b   1.000
_cell.length_c   1.000
_cell.angle_alpha   90.00
_cell.angle_beta   90.00
_cell.angle_gamma   90.00
#
_symmetry.space_group_name_H-M   'P 1'
#
loop_
_entity.id
_entity.type
_entity.pdbx_description
1 polymer ?
#
loop_
_entity_poly.entity_id
_entity_poly.type
_entity_poly.pdbx_seq_one_letter_code
_entity_poly.pdbx_strand_id
1 'polypeptide(L)'
;MLGGTAEARALAAALAERDVPFVSSLAGRVSNPALPVGEVRVGGFGGPEGLAAYVRDEHVTHVVDATHPFAATITANAAAACTDVPLVVLRRPGWTERPGDRWRRVPTIEAAAARVAGAAPGTVFLTTGRRDLAAFADDHEHHYLVRTVDPPTSATPPRMTLLLARGPYSLDGELALMRAHDVHLLVTKDSGGSLTAAKLDAARELEMPVIVVDRPPLPEGVTAVESVEAVLSQLGLG
;
A
#
# COMPACT_ATOMS: atom_id res chain seq x y z
N MET A 1 -6.79 -14.97 -6.50
CA MET A 1 -5.89 -13.79 -6.38
C MET A 1 -6.29 -12.95 -5.18
N LEU A 2 -5.36 -12.58 -4.30
CA LEU A 2 -5.56 -11.60 -3.23
C LEU A 2 -5.28 -10.21 -3.82
N GLY A 3 -6.24 -9.27 -3.74
CA GLY A 3 -6.21 -8.05 -4.54
C GLY A 3 -6.39 -6.76 -3.77
N GLY A 4 -6.74 -5.71 -4.50
CA GLY A 4 -6.98 -4.35 -3.97
C GLY A 4 -6.03 -3.27 -4.49
N THR A 5 -5.10 -3.61 -5.39
CA THR A 5 -4.15 -2.69 -6.03
C THR A 5 -4.46 -2.49 -7.52
N ALA A 6 -3.76 -1.57 -8.15
CA ALA A 6 -3.83 -1.38 -9.61
C ALA A 6 -3.26 -2.60 -10.34
N GLU A 7 -2.17 -3.17 -9.84
CA GLU A 7 -1.53 -4.37 -10.37
C GLU A 7 -2.46 -5.57 -10.31
N ALA A 8 -3.22 -5.73 -9.21
CA ALA A 8 -4.23 -6.78 -9.11
C ALA A 8 -5.32 -6.64 -10.16
N ARG A 9 -5.77 -5.40 -10.45
CA ARG A 9 -6.76 -5.16 -11.52
C ARG A 9 -6.18 -5.42 -12.91
N ALA A 10 -4.93 -5.04 -13.15
CA ALA A 10 -4.25 -5.32 -14.41
C ALA A 10 -4.06 -6.83 -14.62
N LEU A 11 -3.69 -7.57 -13.56
CA LEU A 11 -3.59 -9.03 -13.63
C LEU A 11 -4.97 -9.67 -13.88
N ALA A 12 -6.03 -9.19 -13.23
CA ALA A 12 -7.39 -9.67 -13.48
C ALA A 12 -7.81 -9.50 -14.95
N ALA A 13 -7.51 -8.34 -15.55
CA ALA A 13 -7.78 -8.08 -16.96
C ALA A 13 -6.98 -9.05 -17.86
N ALA A 14 -5.68 -9.23 -17.59
CA ALA A 14 -4.82 -10.12 -18.37
C ALA A 14 -5.21 -11.61 -18.27
N LEU A 15 -5.73 -12.06 -17.12
CA LEU A 15 -6.27 -13.41 -16.94
C LEU A 15 -7.61 -13.58 -17.69
N ALA A 16 -8.49 -12.58 -17.62
CA ALA A 16 -9.76 -12.59 -18.33
C ALA A 16 -9.59 -12.63 -19.86
N GLU A 17 -8.62 -11.86 -20.40
CA GLU A 17 -8.27 -11.88 -21.83
C GLU A 17 -7.76 -13.24 -22.32
N ARG A 18 -7.34 -14.12 -21.41
CA ARG A 18 -6.83 -15.48 -21.68
C ARG A 18 -7.84 -16.57 -21.33
N ASP A 19 -9.07 -16.20 -20.98
CA ASP A 19 -10.11 -17.13 -20.52
C ASP A 19 -9.67 -18.01 -19.34
N VAL A 20 -8.75 -17.52 -18.49
CA VAL A 20 -8.29 -18.22 -17.29
C VAL A 20 -9.30 -17.99 -16.17
N PRO A 21 -9.88 -19.02 -15.56
CA PRO A 21 -10.78 -18.83 -14.41
C PRO A 21 -10.03 -18.35 -13.18
N PHE A 22 -10.54 -17.31 -12.52
CA PHE A 22 -9.97 -16.76 -11.29
C PHE A 22 -11.00 -16.07 -10.44
N VAL A 23 -10.72 -15.97 -9.15
CA VAL A 23 -11.47 -15.16 -8.16
C VAL A 23 -10.57 -14.09 -7.60
N SER A 24 -11.03 -12.84 -7.60
CA SER A 24 -10.34 -11.71 -6.93
C SER A 24 -10.89 -11.54 -5.51
N SER A 25 -10.07 -11.78 -4.49
CA SER A 25 -10.44 -11.60 -3.10
C SER A 25 -10.03 -10.23 -2.58
N LEU A 26 -11.00 -9.43 -2.12
CA LEU A 26 -10.83 -8.11 -1.54
C LEU A 26 -11.16 -8.15 -0.04
N ALA A 27 -10.35 -7.47 0.78
CA ALA A 27 -10.55 -7.47 2.23
C ALA A 27 -11.77 -6.66 2.71
N GLY A 28 -12.49 -5.96 1.81
CA GLY A 28 -13.65 -5.11 2.18
C GLY A 28 -13.27 -3.86 2.99
N ARG A 29 -12.02 -3.41 2.87
CA ARG A 29 -11.49 -2.31 3.70
C ARG A 29 -11.81 -0.91 3.20
N VAL A 30 -12.21 -0.79 1.95
CA VAL A 30 -12.53 0.48 1.27
C VAL A 30 -14.01 0.48 0.94
N SER A 31 -14.71 1.56 1.27
CA SER A 31 -16.16 1.69 1.11
C SER A 31 -16.62 1.66 -0.36
N ASN A 32 -15.79 2.17 -1.27
CA ASN A 32 -16.06 2.14 -2.71
C ASN A 32 -14.79 1.68 -3.46
N PRO A 33 -14.50 0.37 -3.51
CA PRO A 33 -13.31 -0.13 -4.19
C PRO A 33 -13.46 -0.03 -5.72
N ALA A 34 -12.35 0.27 -6.41
CA ALA A 34 -12.27 0.02 -7.85
C ALA A 34 -12.21 -1.50 -8.07
N LEU A 35 -13.32 -2.09 -8.49
CA LEU A 35 -13.44 -3.54 -8.66
C LEU A 35 -12.62 -4.01 -9.88
N PRO A 36 -11.98 -5.18 -9.78
CA PRO A 36 -11.40 -5.87 -10.93
C PRO A 36 -12.54 -6.46 -11.82
N VAL A 37 -12.19 -6.85 -13.04
CA VAL A 37 -13.05 -7.71 -13.87
C VAL A 37 -13.11 -9.12 -13.29
N GLY A 38 -14.10 -9.90 -13.68
CA GLY A 38 -14.29 -11.28 -13.23
C GLY A 38 -14.97 -11.40 -11.88
N GLU A 39 -14.89 -12.59 -11.31
CA GLU A 39 -15.52 -12.90 -10.03
C GLU A 39 -14.78 -12.23 -8.86
N VAL A 40 -15.56 -11.63 -7.95
CA VAL A 40 -15.04 -10.90 -6.79
C VAL A 40 -15.63 -11.45 -5.50
N ARG A 41 -14.75 -11.86 -4.59
CA ARG A 41 -15.07 -12.18 -3.20
C ARG A 41 -14.68 -11.01 -2.31
N VAL A 42 -15.53 -10.64 -1.36
CA VAL A 42 -15.25 -9.57 -0.38
C VAL A 42 -15.31 -10.14 1.03
N GLY A 43 -14.28 -9.85 1.83
CA GLY A 43 -14.19 -10.27 3.23
C GLY A 43 -12.85 -10.92 3.58
N GLY A 44 -12.59 -11.07 4.87
CA GLY A 44 -11.43 -11.80 5.39
C GLY A 44 -11.62 -13.32 5.29
N PHE A 45 -10.52 -14.05 5.54
CA PHE A 45 -10.56 -15.52 5.58
C PHE A 45 -10.59 -16.07 7.01
N GLY A 46 -10.43 -15.21 8.03
CA GLY A 46 -10.34 -15.67 9.42
C GLY A 46 -8.96 -16.20 9.84
N GLY A 47 -7.91 -15.79 9.11
CA GLY A 47 -6.53 -16.20 9.37
C GLY A 47 -5.99 -17.17 8.31
N PRO A 48 -4.80 -17.76 8.56
CA PRO A 48 -4.18 -18.69 7.62
C PRO A 48 -4.98 -19.98 7.49
N GLU A 49 -5.58 -20.51 8.56
CA GLU A 49 -6.39 -21.73 8.54
C GLU A 49 -7.63 -21.57 7.67
N GLY A 50 -8.33 -20.43 7.79
CA GLY A 50 -9.49 -20.14 6.96
C GLY A 50 -9.12 -19.91 5.49
N LEU A 51 -7.95 -19.34 5.21
CA LEU A 51 -7.43 -19.24 3.84
C LEU A 51 -7.05 -20.62 3.27
N ALA A 52 -6.41 -21.48 4.06
CA ALA A 52 -6.08 -22.84 3.65
C ALA A 52 -7.35 -23.66 3.36
N ALA A 53 -8.39 -23.54 4.20
CA ALA A 53 -9.68 -24.17 3.97
C ALA A 53 -10.29 -23.68 2.65
N TYR A 54 -10.34 -22.38 2.41
CA TYR A 54 -10.85 -21.82 1.16
C TYR A 54 -10.08 -22.34 -0.08
N VAL A 55 -8.74 -22.33 -0.02
CA VAL A 55 -7.90 -22.85 -1.11
C VAL A 55 -8.23 -24.29 -1.46
N ARG A 56 -8.43 -25.15 -0.44
CA ARG A 56 -8.76 -26.55 -0.62
C ARG A 56 -10.19 -26.74 -1.13
N ASP A 57 -11.17 -26.09 -0.50
CA ASP A 57 -12.59 -26.31 -0.74
C ASP A 57 -13.02 -25.79 -2.13
N GLU A 58 -12.38 -24.69 -2.60
CA GLU A 58 -12.56 -24.12 -3.94
C GLU A 58 -11.59 -24.70 -4.99
N HIS A 59 -10.83 -25.75 -4.64
CA HIS A 59 -9.89 -26.40 -5.55
C HIS A 59 -8.91 -25.43 -6.23
N VAL A 60 -8.44 -24.42 -5.49
CA VAL A 60 -7.52 -23.41 -6.01
C VAL A 60 -6.17 -24.06 -6.35
N THR A 61 -5.70 -23.87 -7.57
CA THR A 61 -4.43 -24.44 -8.05
C THR A 61 -3.23 -23.50 -7.86
N HIS A 62 -3.47 -22.20 -7.83
CA HIS A 62 -2.43 -21.17 -7.65
C HIS A 62 -2.98 -20.00 -6.83
N VAL A 63 -2.16 -19.44 -5.97
CA VAL A 63 -2.48 -18.20 -5.26
C VAL A 63 -1.52 -17.10 -5.69
N VAL A 64 -2.09 -15.94 -6.09
CA VAL A 64 -1.31 -14.75 -6.36
C VAL A 64 -1.67 -13.71 -5.30
N ASP A 65 -0.69 -13.27 -4.52
CA ASP A 65 -0.82 -12.13 -3.61
C ASP A 65 -0.41 -10.84 -4.35
N ALA A 66 -1.40 -10.12 -4.84
CA ALA A 66 -1.25 -8.81 -5.47
C ALA A 66 -1.78 -7.69 -4.56
N THR A 67 -1.67 -7.87 -3.25
CA THR A 67 -2.09 -6.85 -2.27
C THR A 67 -1.06 -5.73 -2.17
N HIS A 68 -1.40 -4.70 -1.40
CA HIS A 68 -0.49 -3.57 -1.18
C HIS A 68 0.81 -4.05 -0.48
N PRO A 69 2.01 -3.56 -0.84
CA PRO A 69 3.28 -4.00 -0.24
C PRO A 69 3.36 -3.92 1.30
N PHE A 70 2.48 -3.15 1.93
CA PHE A 70 2.33 -3.04 3.39
C PHE A 70 1.20 -3.91 3.97
N ALA A 71 0.64 -4.82 3.20
CA ALA A 71 -0.39 -5.74 3.68
C ALA A 71 0.24 -7.02 4.30
N ALA A 72 1.29 -6.87 5.12
CA ALA A 72 2.11 -7.96 5.64
C ALA A 72 1.30 -9.12 6.27
N THR A 73 0.20 -8.81 6.97
CA THR A 73 -0.63 -9.84 7.62
C THR A 73 -1.23 -10.81 6.60
N ILE A 74 -1.81 -10.32 5.49
CA ILE A 74 -2.41 -11.24 4.50
C ILE A 74 -1.33 -11.97 3.72
N THR A 75 -0.20 -11.35 3.43
CA THR A 75 0.96 -12.00 2.81
C THR A 75 1.50 -13.13 3.69
N ALA A 76 1.66 -12.89 5.00
CA ALA A 76 2.06 -13.93 5.95
C ALA A 76 1.03 -15.07 6.05
N ASN A 77 -0.27 -14.72 6.10
CA ASN A 77 -1.34 -15.73 6.09
C ASN A 77 -1.32 -16.57 4.81
N ALA A 78 -1.07 -15.94 3.66
CA ALA A 78 -0.98 -16.67 2.38
C ALA A 78 0.24 -17.61 2.37
N ALA A 79 1.39 -17.16 2.85
CA ALA A 79 2.58 -18.00 2.95
C ALA A 79 2.35 -19.21 3.85
N ALA A 80 1.66 -19.04 4.98
CA ALA A 80 1.33 -20.11 5.90
C ALA A 80 0.23 -21.05 5.37
N ALA A 81 -0.71 -20.53 4.58
CA ALA A 81 -1.84 -21.30 4.05
C ALA A 81 -1.52 -22.10 2.78
N CYS A 82 -0.59 -21.61 1.96
CA CYS A 82 -0.30 -22.15 0.64
C CYS A 82 0.91 -23.11 0.68
N THR A 83 0.84 -24.18 1.49
CA THR A 83 1.90 -25.19 1.58
C THR A 83 1.89 -26.18 0.41
N ASP A 84 0.70 -26.47 -0.13
CA ASP A 84 0.47 -27.46 -1.16
C ASP A 84 0.14 -26.87 -2.54
N VAL A 85 0.00 -25.53 -2.60
CA VAL A 85 -0.25 -24.80 -3.85
C VAL A 85 0.77 -23.70 -4.03
N PRO A 86 1.23 -23.41 -5.27
CA PRO A 86 2.16 -22.32 -5.55
C PRO A 86 1.58 -20.97 -5.09
N LEU A 87 2.41 -20.20 -4.38
CA LEU A 87 2.16 -18.81 -4.01
C LEU A 87 3.15 -17.90 -4.74
N VAL A 88 2.63 -16.94 -5.48
CA VAL A 88 3.42 -15.86 -6.12
C VAL A 88 2.99 -14.53 -5.54
N VAL A 89 3.95 -13.69 -5.11
CA VAL A 89 3.69 -12.32 -4.66
C VAL A 89 4.00 -11.34 -5.79
N LEU A 90 2.99 -10.65 -6.28
CA LEU A 90 3.15 -9.53 -7.22
C LEU A 90 3.43 -8.25 -6.43
N ARG A 91 4.70 -7.86 -6.37
CA ARG A 91 5.17 -6.73 -5.57
C ARG A 91 5.94 -5.74 -6.44
N ARG A 92 5.23 -4.74 -6.99
CA ARG A 92 5.85 -3.68 -7.81
C ARG A 92 7.13 -3.11 -7.18
N PRO A 93 8.11 -2.61 -7.96
CA PRO A 93 9.32 -1.98 -7.43
C PRO A 93 9.01 -0.86 -6.44
N GLY A 94 9.88 -0.68 -5.45
CA GLY A 94 9.88 0.46 -4.56
C GLY A 94 10.27 1.74 -5.27
N TRP A 95 10.06 2.87 -4.62
CA TRP A 95 10.61 4.12 -5.12
C TRP A 95 12.11 4.18 -4.85
N THR A 96 12.84 4.74 -5.80
CA THR A 96 14.29 4.97 -5.73
C THR A 96 14.55 6.45 -5.49
N GLU A 97 15.41 6.75 -4.53
CA GLU A 97 15.87 8.10 -4.25
C GLU A 97 16.65 8.66 -5.45
N ARG A 98 16.35 9.89 -5.81
CA ARG A 98 16.96 10.60 -6.95
C ARG A 98 17.74 11.83 -6.46
N PRO A 99 18.67 12.37 -7.24
CA PRO A 99 19.35 13.62 -6.92
C PRO A 99 18.36 14.73 -6.55
N GLY A 100 18.59 15.40 -5.42
CA GLY A 100 17.70 16.42 -4.87
C GLY A 100 16.65 15.90 -3.90
N ASP A 101 16.41 14.61 -3.80
CA ASP A 101 15.58 14.03 -2.76
C ASP A 101 16.26 14.17 -1.40
N ARG A 102 15.45 14.43 -0.36
CA ARG A 102 15.92 14.52 1.03
C ARG A 102 15.22 13.45 1.87
N TRP A 103 15.46 12.18 1.52
CA TRP A 103 14.79 11.07 2.18
C TRP A 103 15.50 10.62 3.43
N ARG A 104 14.69 10.28 4.44
CA ARG A 104 15.11 9.56 5.64
C ARG A 104 14.30 8.28 5.72
N ARG A 105 14.91 7.15 5.43
CA ARG A 105 14.25 5.85 5.53
C ARG A 105 14.18 5.39 6.98
N VAL A 106 13.06 4.78 7.34
CA VAL A 106 12.79 4.22 8.68
C VAL A 106 12.08 2.87 8.55
N PRO A 107 12.33 1.93 9.47
CA PRO A 107 11.80 0.57 9.33
C PRO A 107 10.31 0.44 9.61
N THR A 108 9.72 1.31 10.46
CA THR A 108 8.32 1.18 10.91
C THR A 108 7.63 2.53 11.01
N ILE A 109 6.30 2.48 11.16
CA ILE A 109 5.47 3.68 11.38
C ILE A 109 5.80 4.33 12.73
N GLU A 110 6.06 3.53 13.76
CA GLU A 110 6.45 4.02 15.10
C GLU A 110 7.80 4.75 15.04
N ALA A 111 8.74 4.22 14.25
CA ALA A 111 10.02 4.92 14.02
C ALA A 111 9.82 6.23 13.24
N ALA A 112 8.85 6.29 12.32
CA ALA A 112 8.47 7.52 11.63
C ALA A 112 7.86 8.53 12.63
N ALA A 113 6.94 8.10 13.49
CA ALA A 113 6.34 8.95 14.52
C ALA A 113 7.38 9.51 15.49
N ALA A 114 8.30 8.66 15.98
CA ALA A 114 9.40 9.11 16.84
C ALA A 114 10.32 10.14 16.14
N ARG A 115 10.50 9.99 14.81
CA ARG A 115 11.29 10.94 14.02
C ARG A 115 10.58 12.29 13.87
N VAL A 116 9.26 12.27 13.65
CA VAL A 116 8.43 13.48 13.59
C VAL A 116 8.47 14.21 14.93
N ALA A 117 8.25 13.51 16.05
CA ALA A 117 8.27 14.09 17.38
C ALA A 117 9.61 14.77 17.74
N GLY A 118 10.70 14.35 17.13
CA GLY A 118 12.02 14.99 17.27
C GLY A 118 12.33 16.08 16.24
N ALA A 119 11.39 16.43 15.36
CA ALA A 119 11.55 17.47 14.35
C ALA A 119 11.12 18.84 14.91
N ALA A 120 11.45 19.92 14.20
CA ALA A 120 10.92 21.25 14.53
C ALA A 120 9.41 21.29 14.31
N PRO A 121 8.65 21.99 15.18
CA PRO A 121 7.20 22.17 14.99
C PRO A 121 6.84 22.71 13.60
N GLY A 122 5.76 22.20 13.03
CA GLY A 122 5.30 22.61 11.69
C GLY A 122 4.18 21.71 11.18
N THR A 123 3.84 21.84 9.91
CA THR A 123 2.84 20.98 9.27
C THR A 123 3.50 19.73 8.67
N VAL A 124 3.03 18.56 9.08
CA VAL A 124 3.46 17.25 8.60
C VAL A 124 2.40 16.66 7.67
N PHE A 125 2.76 16.34 6.44
CA PHE A 125 1.86 15.68 5.50
C PHE A 125 1.95 14.16 5.65
N LEU A 126 0.90 13.53 6.22
CA LEU A 126 0.80 12.09 6.38
C LEU A 126 0.05 11.45 5.21
N THR A 127 0.73 10.58 4.48
CA THR A 127 0.16 9.78 3.38
C THR A 127 0.28 8.27 3.61
N THR A 128 0.38 7.86 4.87
CA THR A 128 0.60 6.47 5.28
C THR A 128 -0.68 5.62 5.28
N GLY A 129 -1.84 6.29 5.28
CA GLY A 129 -3.16 5.67 5.33
C GLY A 129 -3.76 5.67 6.75
N ARG A 130 -5.10 5.49 6.82
CA ARG A 130 -5.90 5.72 8.02
C ARG A 130 -5.55 4.86 9.25
N ARG A 131 -4.91 3.71 9.04
CA ARG A 131 -4.59 2.76 10.13
C ARG A 131 -3.37 3.17 10.94
N ASP A 132 -2.48 3.93 10.33
CA ASP A 132 -1.20 4.27 10.94
C ASP A 132 -1.27 5.55 11.78
N LEU A 133 -2.41 6.24 11.77
CA LEU A 133 -2.58 7.52 12.44
C LEU A 133 -2.45 7.41 13.96
N ALA A 134 -2.78 6.25 14.53
CA ALA A 134 -2.66 6.00 15.96
C ALA A 134 -1.22 6.16 16.48
N ALA A 135 -0.21 5.91 15.65
CA ALA A 135 1.19 6.10 16.02
C ALA A 135 1.57 7.58 16.24
N PHE A 136 0.76 8.50 15.74
CA PHE A 136 0.95 9.97 15.87
C PHE A 136 -0.05 10.61 16.84
N ALA A 137 -0.89 9.80 17.54
CA ALA A 137 -2.00 10.32 18.36
C ALA A 137 -1.55 11.13 19.58
N ASP A 138 -0.35 10.89 20.09
CA ASP A 138 0.20 11.56 21.26
C ASP A 138 1.06 12.78 20.91
N ASP A 139 1.18 13.12 19.61
CA ASP A 139 1.94 14.31 19.19
C ASP A 139 1.04 15.56 19.21
N HIS A 140 1.32 16.45 20.15
CA HIS A 140 0.63 17.72 20.34
C HIS A 140 1.35 18.93 19.72
N GLU A 141 2.58 18.75 19.23
CA GLU A 141 3.42 19.85 18.75
C GLU A 141 3.21 20.14 17.27
N HIS A 142 2.92 19.11 16.45
CA HIS A 142 2.77 19.24 15.01
C HIS A 142 1.30 19.39 14.58
N HIS A 143 1.09 20.08 13.46
CA HIS A 143 -0.18 20.00 12.73
C HIS A 143 -0.06 18.94 11.63
N TYR A 144 -1.05 18.05 11.52
CA TYR A 144 -1.02 16.99 10.55
C TYR A 144 -2.01 17.22 9.42
N LEU A 145 -1.50 17.38 8.19
CA LEU A 145 -2.31 17.24 6.99
C LEU A 145 -2.39 15.76 6.65
N VAL A 146 -3.53 15.15 6.85
CA VAL A 146 -3.71 13.70 6.68
C VAL A 146 -4.50 13.40 5.42
N ARG A 147 -3.94 12.59 4.52
CA ARG A 147 -4.68 12.13 3.33
C ARG A 147 -4.97 10.64 3.40
N THR A 148 -6.26 10.31 3.35
CA THR A 148 -6.75 8.94 3.33
C THR A 148 -7.89 8.77 2.31
N VAL A 149 -8.19 7.53 1.91
CA VAL A 149 -9.32 7.24 1.02
C VAL A 149 -10.64 7.30 1.79
N ASP A 150 -10.68 6.70 2.99
CA ASP A 150 -11.83 6.69 3.89
C ASP A 150 -11.46 7.34 5.23
N PRO A 151 -12.44 7.85 5.99
CA PRO A 151 -12.19 8.41 7.31
C PRO A 151 -11.50 7.40 8.25
N PRO A 152 -10.64 7.88 9.16
CA PRO A 152 -10.07 7.03 10.21
C PRO A 152 -11.13 6.57 11.20
N THR A 153 -10.92 5.38 11.76
CA THR A 153 -11.78 4.77 12.79
C THR A 153 -11.02 4.47 14.08
N SER A 154 -9.73 4.81 14.12
CA SER A 154 -8.83 4.67 15.28
C SER A 154 -8.40 6.04 15.79
N ALA A 155 -7.58 6.05 16.86
CA ALA A 155 -6.96 7.28 17.37
C ALA A 155 -6.24 8.06 16.28
N THR A 156 -6.27 9.38 16.37
CA THR A 156 -5.70 10.30 15.38
C THR A 156 -4.90 11.39 16.08
N PRO A 157 -3.96 12.06 15.37
CA PRO A 157 -3.31 13.25 15.90
C PRO A 157 -4.32 14.31 16.35
N PRO A 158 -4.09 14.98 17.48
CA PRO A 158 -5.06 15.94 18.04
C PRO A 158 -5.21 17.21 17.18
N ARG A 159 -4.18 17.58 16.42
CA ARG A 159 -4.15 18.75 15.52
C ARG A 159 -4.08 18.27 14.07
N MET A 160 -5.22 18.02 13.44
CA MET A 160 -5.29 17.38 12.14
C MET A 160 -6.27 18.06 11.19
N THR A 161 -5.86 18.20 9.92
CA THR A 161 -6.74 18.46 8.79
C THR A 161 -6.85 17.19 7.96
N LEU A 162 -8.07 16.67 7.78
CA LEU A 162 -8.31 15.44 7.03
C LEU A 162 -8.67 15.75 5.58
N LEU A 163 -7.97 15.12 4.64
CA LEU A 163 -8.26 15.13 3.21
C LEU A 163 -8.70 13.73 2.77
N LEU A 164 -9.94 13.62 2.31
CA LEU A 164 -10.44 12.37 1.71
C LEU A 164 -10.20 12.43 0.19
N ALA A 165 -9.20 11.68 -0.28
CA ALA A 165 -8.84 11.66 -1.69
C ALA A 165 -8.21 10.33 -2.10
N ARG A 166 -8.41 9.99 -3.37
CA ARG A 166 -7.82 8.82 -4.02
C ARG A 166 -7.08 9.28 -5.27
N GLY A 167 -5.86 8.74 -5.47
CA GLY A 167 -5.08 9.01 -6.68
C GLY A 167 -5.78 8.52 -7.97
N PRO A 168 -5.22 8.85 -9.12
CA PRO A 168 -3.87 9.42 -9.30
C PRO A 168 -3.76 10.88 -8.90
N TYR A 169 -2.55 11.32 -8.55
CA TYR A 169 -2.27 12.71 -8.19
C TYR A 169 -1.30 13.32 -9.21
N SER A 170 -1.46 14.61 -9.51
CA SER A 170 -0.55 15.36 -10.38
C SER A 170 0.51 16.11 -9.57
N LEU A 171 1.66 16.39 -10.17
CA LEU A 171 2.73 17.19 -9.56
C LEU A 171 2.22 18.58 -9.15
N ASP A 172 1.55 19.29 -10.07
CA ASP A 172 1.00 20.63 -9.80
C ASP A 172 0.00 20.62 -8.63
N GLY A 173 -0.85 19.58 -8.56
CA GLY A 173 -1.80 19.41 -7.47
C GLY A 173 -1.10 19.18 -6.12
N GLU A 174 -0.05 18.37 -6.08
CA GLU A 174 0.74 18.13 -4.88
C GLU A 174 1.51 19.38 -4.45
N LEU A 175 2.11 20.11 -5.38
CA LEU A 175 2.80 21.38 -5.11
C LEU A 175 1.83 22.42 -4.54
N ALA A 176 0.66 22.58 -5.16
CA ALA A 176 -0.36 23.52 -4.70
C ALA A 176 -0.85 23.14 -3.29
N LEU A 177 -1.10 21.86 -3.04
CA LEU A 177 -1.52 21.35 -1.74
C LEU A 177 -0.48 21.61 -0.65
N MET A 178 0.78 21.25 -0.91
CA MET A 178 1.85 21.39 0.06
C MET A 178 2.12 22.86 0.40
N ARG A 179 2.06 23.76 -0.60
CA ARG A 179 2.20 25.21 -0.38
C ARG A 179 1.02 25.79 0.38
N ALA A 180 -0.22 25.42 0.02
CA ALA A 180 -1.44 25.93 0.66
C ALA A 180 -1.54 25.59 2.15
N HIS A 181 -0.95 24.47 2.56
CA HIS A 181 -0.95 24.00 3.94
C HIS A 181 0.38 24.22 4.66
N ASP A 182 1.31 24.95 4.06
CA ASP A 182 2.64 25.23 4.62
C ASP A 182 3.32 23.95 5.14
N VAL A 183 3.37 22.92 4.30
CA VAL A 183 3.93 21.60 4.66
C VAL A 183 5.45 21.69 4.77
N HIS A 184 5.99 21.23 5.91
CA HIS A 184 7.42 21.21 6.20
C HIS A 184 8.07 19.82 6.13
N LEU A 185 7.26 18.78 6.25
CA LEU A 185 7.73 17.40 6.30
C LEU A 185 6.68 16.48 5.66
N LEU A 186 7.11 15.61 4.76
CA LEU A 186 6.28 14.53 4.22
C LEU A 186 6.60 13.20 4.91
N VAL A 187 5.57 12.47 5.33
CA VAL A 187 5.70 11.08 5.79
C VAL A 187 4.91 10.17 4.86
N THR A 188 5.59 9.20 4.29
CA THR A 188 4.99 8.25 3.34
C THR A 188 5.52 6.84 3.53
N LYS A 189 4.75 5.85 3.12
CA LYS A 189 5.19 4.46 2.93
C LYS A 189 5.85 4.29 1.58
N ASP A 190 6.88 3.47 1.47
CA ASP A 190 7.44 3.06 0.18
C ASP A 190 6.45 2.17 -0.58
N SER A 191 5.36 2.77 -1.05
CA SER A 191 4.32 2.04 -1.76
C SER A 191 4.72 1.64 -3.17
N GLY A 192 5.67 2.34 -3.77
CA GLY A 192 6.04 2.18 -5.17
C GLY A 192 4.93 2.58 -6.15
N GLY A 193 5.24 2.43 -7.44
CA GLY A 193 4.33 2.74 -8.54
C GLY A 193 4.14 4.24 -8.78
N SER A 194 3.53 4.57 -9.93
CA SER A 194 3.41 5.95 -10.42
C SER A 194 2.20 6.72 -9.86
N LEU A 195 1.10 6.02 -9.52
CA LEU A 195 -0.18 6.66 -9.16
C LEU A 195 -0.10 7.63 -7.98
N THR A 196 0.87 7.45 -7.10
CA THR A 196 1.03 8.25 -5.89
C THR A 196 2.45 8.78 -5.71
N ALA A 197 3.29 8.74 -6.76
CA ALA A 197 4.68 9.22 -6.73
C ALA A 197 4.79 10.75 -6.77
N ALA A 198 3.83 11.44 -7.35
CA ALA A 198 3.85 12.89 -7.55
C ALA A 198 4.17 13.71 -6.29
N LYS A 199 3.76 13.24 -5.10
CA LYS A 199 4.13 13.86 -3.82
C LYS A 199 5.62 13.87 -3.53
N LEU A 200 6.37 12.87 -4.04
CA LEU A 200 7.82 12.80 -3.88
C LEU A 200 8.53 13.78 -4.83
N ASP A 201 7.99 13.91 -6.06
CA ASP A 201 8.47 14.91 -7.00
C ASP A 201 8.21 16.33 -6.48
N ALA A 202 7.02 16.58 -5.92
CA ALA A 202 6.69 17.85 -5.27
C ALA A 202 7.59 18.15 -4.06
N ALA A 203 7.83 17.15 -3.21
CA ALA A 203 8.74 17.30 -2.07
C ALA A 203 10.16 17.65 -2.52
N ARG A 204 10.65 17.05 -3.62
CA ARG A 204 11.96 17.36 -4.21
C ARG A 204 12.03 18.80 -4.72
N GLU A 205 11.02 19.27 -5.47
CA GLU A 205 10.97 20.65 -5.97
C GLU A 205 10.89 21.68 -4.85
N LEU A 206 10.26 21.33 -3.72
CA LEU A 206 10.17 22.17 -2.53
C LEU A 206 11.37 21.98 -1.58
N GLU A 207 12.35 21.18 -1.96
CA GLU A 207 13.49 20.80 -1.09
C GLU A 207 13.07 20.28 0.29
N MET A 208 11.89 19.70 0.37
CA MET A 208 11.24 19.24 1.59
C MET A 208 11.83 17.90 2.06
N PRO A 209 12.11 17.74 3.37
CA PRO A 209 12.47 16.44 3.92
C PRO A 209 11.31 15.44 3.82
N VAL A 210 11.65 14.18 3.58
CA VAL A 210 10.68 13.08 3.47
C VAL A 210 11.10 11.94 4.39
N ILE A 211 10.21 11.51 5.27
CA ILE A 211 10.36 10.24 6.00
C ILE A 211 9.67 9.16 5.18
N VAL A 212 10.45 8.17 4.74
CA VAL A 212 9.97 7.04 3.96
C VAL A 212 9.99 5.80 4.82
N VAL A 213 8.82 5.23 5.08
CA VAL A 213 8.71 3.97 5.82
C VAL A 213 9.01 2.81 4.89
N ASP A 214 9.96 1.96 5.27
CA ASP A 214 10.37 0.79 4.52
C ASP A 214 9.26 -0.27 4.44
N ARG A 215 9.27 -1.03 3.36
CA ARG A 215 8.36 -2.15 3.17
C ARG A 215 8.69 -3.25 4.17
N PRO A 216 7.67 -3.90 4.78
CA PRO A 216 7.92 -5.09 5.57
C PRO A 216 8.61 -6.16 4.70
N PRO A 217 9.51 -6.98 5.28
CA PRO A 217 10.11 -8.11 4.58
C PRO A 217 9.02 -9.11 4.15
N LEU A 218 9.29 -9.84 3.09
CA LEU A 218 8.46 -10.97 2.70
C LEU A 218 8.78 -12.18 3.61
N PRO A 219 7.80 -13.08 3.81
CA PRO A 219 8.05 -14.36 4.45
C PRO A 219 9.12 -15.14 3.70
N GLU A 220 9.89 -15.95 4.42
CA GLU A 220 10.94 -16.79 3.85
C GLU A 220 10.36 -17.79 2.83
N GLY A 221 11.09 -18.04 1.75
CA GLY A 221 10.70 -18.99 0.71
C GLY A 221 9.61 -18.51 -0.27
N VAL A 222 9.07 -17.32 -0.08
CA VAL A 222 8.02 -16.79 -0.97
C VAL A 222 8.64 -16.23 -2.26
N THR A 223 8.14 -16.69 -3.41
CA THR A 223 8.52 -16.15 -4.72
C THR A 223 7.86 -14.79 -4.95
N ALA A 224 8.66 -13.75 -5.21
CA ALA A 224 8.17 -12.43 -5.54
C ALA A 224 8.55 -12.03 -6.97
N VAL A 225 7.62 -11.40 -7.67
CA VAL A 225 7.80 -10.84 -9.01
C VAL A 225 7.29 -9.40 -9.05
N GLU A 226 7.78 -8.61 -10.02
CA GLU A 226 7.55 -7.16 -10.03
C GLU A 226 6.51 -6.71 -11.05
N SER A 227 6.11 -7.59 -11.97
CA SER A 227 5.17 -7.24 -13.05
C SER A 227 4.11 -8.31 -13.29
N VAL A 228 3.03 -7.92 -13.97
CA VAL A 228 1.95 -8.82 -14.38
C VAL A 228 2.47 -9.90 -15.33
N GLU A 229 3.33 -9.52 -16.26
CA GLU A 229 3.95 -10.44 -17.23
C GLU A 229 4.76 -11.53 -16.52
N ALA A 230 5.51 -11.16 -15.48
CA ALA A 230 6.27 -12.11 -14.68
C ALA A 230 5.35 -13.05 -13.89
N VAL A 231 4.18 -12.59 -13.40
CA VAL A 231 3.16 -13.48 -12.81
C VAL A 231 2.64 -14.45 -13.87
N LEU A 232 2.24 -13.96 -15.04
CA LEU A 232 1.73 -14.82 -16.13
C LEU A 232 2.74 -15.89 -16.51
N SER A 233 4.02 -15.54 -16.60
CA SER A 233 5.10 -16.50 -16.84
C SER A 233 5.20 -17.56 -15.74
N GLN A 234 5.10 -17.18 -14.46
CA GLN A 234 5.09 -18.13 -13.33
C GLN A 234 3.86 -19.05 -13.35
N LEU A 235 2.74 -18.60 -13.90
CA LEU A 235 1.52 -19.40 -14.07
C LEU A 235 1.54 -20.26 -15.34
N GLY A 236 2.60 -20.21 -16.16
CA GLY A 236 2.68 -20.92 -17.45
C GLY A 236 1.79 -20.32 -18.54
N LEU A 237 1.46 -19.03 -18.44
CA LEU A 237 0.55 -18.29 -19.34
C LEU A 237 1.28 -17.22 -20.17
N GLY A 238 2.62 -17.26 -20.17
CA GLY A 238 3.48 -16.28 -20.85
C GLY A 238 3.63 -16.55 -22.34
#